data_c93f64457c287397f39aebb9a687751f
#
_entry.id   c93f64457c287397f39aebb9a687751f
#
_cell.length_a   1.000
_cell.length_b   1.000
_cell.length_c   1.000
_cell.angle_alpha   90.00
_cell.angle_beta   90.00
_cell.angle_gamma   90.00
#
_symmetry.space_group_name_H-M   'P 1'
#
loop_
_entity.id
_entity.type
_entity.pdbx_description
1 polymer ?
#
loop_
_entity_poly.entity_id
_entity_poly.type
_entity_poly.pdbx_seq_one_letter_code
_entity_poly.pdbx_strand_id
1 'polypeptide(L)'
;ARLDKGQGPIATILVQNGTLHSGDVIIAGTAVGRVRTMRSDKGQLLTDAGPSTPVEITGLTEVPTAGDIFEAVEDERLARELADKRTTEAKEKQFAAYTKVTLDNLFDQMAANDMKELPIIVKADVQGSAEAVKQSLEKISNDEVRVRVIHAGVGAISKSDVDLADASNAIIIGFNVRPDNVAKEEAAATKVEMRMYRVIYDAINDVTDAMKGMLAPKFREVSLGELQVRQVYKISNVGT
;
A
#
# COMPACT_ATOMS: atom_id res chain seq x y z
N ALA A 1 5.66 13.20 -4.50
CA ALA A 1 6.12 13.70 -3.21
C ALA A 1 6.94 12.62 -2.50
N ARG A 2 7.77 12.98 -1.56
CA ARG A 2 8.67 12.08 -0.81
C ARG A 2 8.84 12.56 0.63
N LEU A 3 9.28 11.67 1.50
CA LEU A 3 9.62 12.00 2.89
C LEU A 3 11.14 12.02 3.05
N ASP A 4 11.69 13.17 3.42
CA ASP A 4 13.11 13.34 3.73
C ASP A 4 13.32 13.39 5.25
N LYS A 5 14.37 12.71 5.76
CA LYS A 5 14.63 12.62 7.22
C LYS A 5 15.01 13.97 7.85
N GLY A 6 15.59 14.89 7.08
CA GLY A 6 16.03 16.19 7.57
C GLY A 6 15.06 17.33 7.28
N GLN A 7 14.40 17.29 6.13
CA GLN A 7 13.52 18.36 5.65
C GLN A 7 12.03 18.06 5.82
N GLY A 8 11.67 16.82 6.19
CA GLY A 8 10.28 16.36 6.29
C GLY A 8 9.64 16.08 4.92
N PRO A 9 8.33 16.29 4.78
CA PRO A 9 7.62 16.13 3.52
C PRO A 9 8.14 17.11 2.46
N ILE A 10 8.50 16.58 1.31
CA ILE A 10 8.93 17.33 0.13
C ILE A 10 7.98 17.01 -1.00
N ALA A 11 7.38 18.03 -1.59
CA ALA A 11 6.48 17.88 -2.75
C ALA A 11 7.03 18.64 -3.95
N THR A 12 6.98 18.00 -5.12
CA THR A 12 7.20 18.68 -6.40
C THR A 12 5.84 19.05 -6.95
N ILE A 13 5.61 20.34 -7.16
CA ILE A 13 4.36 20.89 -7.64
C ILE A 13 4.59 21.66 -8.95
N LEU A 14 3.54 21.74 -9.76
CA LEU A 14 3.51 22.56 -10.96
C LEU A 14 2.52 23.69 -10.76
N VAL A 15 3.00 24.92 -10.72
CA VAL A 15 2.12 26.09 -10.65
C VAL A 15 1.37 26.24 -11.97
N GLN A 16 0.05 26.19 -11.93
CA GLN A 16 -0.79 26.32 -13.12
C GLN A 16 -1.33 27.75 -13.27
N ASN A 17 -1.82 28.34 -12.20
CA ASN A 17 -2.41 29.67 -12.17
C ASN A 17 -1.86 30.47 -11.00
N GLY A 18 -1.73 31.79 -11.18
CA GLY A 18 -1.24 32.70 -10.15
C GLY A 18 0.26 32.60 -9.93
N THR A 19 0.72 33.16 -8.82
CA THR A 19 2.12 33.12 -8.39
C THR A 19 2.19 32.60 -6.96
N LEU A 20 2.98 31.58 -6.74
CA LEU A 20 3.25 31.03 -5.43
C LEU A 20 4.45 31.72 -4.82
N HIS A 21 4.35 32.19 -3.57
CA HIS A 21 5.42 32.84 -2.85
C HIS A 21 5.95 31.98 -1.70
N SER A 22 7.21 32.17 -1.35
CA SER A 22 7.74 31.61 -0.13
C SER A 22 7.02 32.22 1.07
N GLY A 23 6.50 31.39 1.98
CA GLY A 23 5.69 31.82 3.11
C GLY A 23 4.18 31.65 2.92
N ASP A 24 3.70 31.40 1.72
CA ASP A 24 2.29 31.12 1.47
C ASP A 24 1.82 29.86 2.20
N VAL A 25 0.59 29.88 2.66
CA VAL A 25 -0.08 28.70 3.19
C VAL A 25 -0.77 27.98 2.07
N ILE A 26 -0.50 26.69 1.92
CA ILE A 26 -1.11 25.86 0.88
C ILE A 26 -1.81 24.65 1.47
N ILE A 27 -2.86 24.23 0.79
CA ILE A 27 -3.57 22.98 1.02
C ILE A 27 -3.48 22.13 -0.24
N ALA A 28 -3.08 20.87 -0.09
CA ALA A 28 -3.02 19.88 -1.17
C ALA A 28 -3.66 18.58 -0.69
N GLY A 29 -4.88 18.28 -1.16
CA GLY A 29 -5.65 17.16 -0.63
C GLY A 29 -5.93 17.32 0.86
N THR A 30 -5.34 16.45 1.69
CA THR A 30 -5.35 16.49 3.16
C THR A 30 -4.12 17.19 3.76
N ALA A 31 -3.05 17.34 2.96
CA ALA A 31 -1.82 17.97 3.41
C ALA A 31 -1.96 19.49 3.44
N VAL A 32 -1.59 20.10 4.56
CA VAL A 32 -1.56 21.55 4.76
C VAL A 32 -0.18 21.95 5.22
N GLY A 33 0.25 23.14 4.86
CA GLY A 33 1.48 23.68 5.40
C GLY A 33 1.84 25.03 4.81
N ARG A 34 2.84 25.65 5.43
CA ARG A 34 3.42 26.90 4.96
C ARG A 34 4.66 26.60 4.13
N VAL A 35 4.73 27.11 2.94
CA VAL A 35 5.90 26.96 2.06
C VAL A 35 7.11 27.58 2.73
N ARG A 36 8.03 26.71 3.19
CA ARG A 36 9.28 27.17 3.86
C ARG A 36 10.37 27.48 2.86
N THR A 37 10.56 26.58 1.89
CA THR A 37 11.54 26.77 0.84
C THR A 37 10.94 26.31 -0.48
N MET A 38 11.27 27.02 -1.55
CA MET A 38 11.01 26.62 -2.92
C MET A 38 12.33 26.47 -3.66
N ARG A 39 12.44 25.39 -4.45
CA ARG A 39 13.62 25.14 -5.28
C ARG A 39 13.19 24.88 -6.72
N SER A 40 13.96 25.42 -7.65
CA SER A 40 13.78 25.11 -9.08
C SER A 40 14.24 23.69 -9.42
N ASP A 41 14.02 23.28 -10.65
CA ASP A 41 14.57 22.06 -11.27
C ASP A 41 16.11 21.96 -11.19
N LYS A 42 16.80 23.11 -11.10
CA LYS A 42 18.25 23.23 -10.94
C LYS A 42 18.72 23.29 -9.48
N GLY A 43 17.81 23.14 -8.51
CA GLY A 43 18.10 23.20 -7.08
C GLY A 43 18.32 24.62 -6.51
N GLN A 44 18.08 25.66 -7.32
CA GLN A 44 18.20 27.05 -6.89
C GLN A 44 17.00 27.44 -6.02
N LEU A 45 17.24 28.19 -4.95
CA LEU A 45 16.18 28.75 -4.11
C LEU A 45 15.42 29.82 -4.90
N LEU A 46 14.11 29.74 -4.85
CA LEU A 46 13.17 30.71 -5.44
C LEU A 46 12.37 31.38 -4.32
N THR A 47 12.07 32.66 -4.50
CA THR A 47 11.12 33.42 -3.67
C THR A 47 9.72 33.32 -4.23
N ASP A 48 9.62 33.25 -5.56
CA ASP A 48 8.38 33.31 -6.31
C ASP A 48 8.38 32.27 -7.45
N ALA A 49 7.23 31.69 -7.72
CA ALA A 49 7.04 30.77 -8.83
C ALA A 49 5.75 31.12 -9.58
N GLY A 50 5.89 31.51 -10.83
CA GLY A 50 4.76 31.83 -11.73
C GLY A 50 4.17 30.62 -12.43
N PRO A 51 3.18 30.81 -13.31
CA PRO A 51 2.55 29.72 -14.06
C PRO A 51 3.54 28.92 -14.90
N SER A 52 3.24 27.62 -15.04
CA SER A 52 4.07 26.62 -15.76
C SER A 52 5.46 26.41 -15.18
N THR A 53 5.68 26.81 -13.92
CA THR A 53 6.97 26.62 -13.24
C THR A 53 6.88 25.40 -12.31
N PRO A 54 7.69 24.35 -12.53
CA PRO A 54 7.83 23.25 -11.59
C PRO A 54 8.71 23.66 -10.43
N VAL A 55 8.26 23.43 -9.20
CA VAL A 55 9.02 23.76 -8.00
C VAL A 55 8.95 22.63 -6.98
N GLU A 56 10.06 22.37 -6.31
CA GLU A 56 10.13 21.51 -5.15
C GLU A 56 9.93 22.36 -3.90
N ILE A 57 8.94 22.02 -3.08
CA ILE A 57 8.58 22.75 -1.87
C ILE A 57 8.76 21.91 -0.63
N THR A 58 9.04 22.59 0.49
CA THR A 58 9.06 22.01 1.83
C THR A 58 8.11 22.76 2.75
N GLY A 59 7.69 22.12 3.85
CA GLY A 59 6.89 22.76 4.88
C GLY A 59 5.46 22.25 5.01
N LEU A 60 5.08 21.22 4.21
CA LEU A 60 3.83 20.49 4.38
C LEU A 60 3.85 19.65 5.67
N THR A 61 2.68 19.41 6.25
CA THR A 61 2.52 18.56 7.43
C THR A 61 2.67 17.07 7.11
N GLU A 62 2.23 16.67 5.92
CA GLU A 62 2.28 15.30 5.43
C GLU A 62 2.57 15.26 3.93
N VAL A 63 2.82 14.07 3.41
CA VAL A 63 3.12 13.86 1.99
C VAL A 63 1.80 13.84 1.21
N PRO A 64 1.55 14.78 0.29
CA PRO A 64 0.33 14.81 -0.52
C PRO A 64 0.28 13.65 -1.52
N THR A 65 -0.93 13.29 -1.92
CA THR A 65 -1.15 12.26 -2.95
C THR A 65 -0.71 12.77 -4.33
N ALA A 66 -0.24 11.87 -5.17
CA ALA A 66 0.13 12.24 -6.54
C ALA A 66 -1.12 12.68 -7.34
N GLY A 67 -1.04 13.84 -7.96
CA GLY A 67 -2.15 14.43 -8.73
C GLY A 67 -3.10 15.29 -7.91
N ASP A 68 -2.90 15.46 -6.61
CA ASP A 68 -3.66 16.39 -5.81
C ASP A 68 -3.48 17.82 -6.32
N ILE A 69 -4.59 18.56 -6.36
CA ILE A 69 -4.59 20.00 -6.66
C ILE A 69 -4.21 20.74 -5.40
N PHE A 70 -3.26 21.66 -5.51
CA PHE A 70 -2.94 22.56 -4.42
C PHE A 70 -3.52 23.96 -4.64
N GLU A 71 -3.89 24.57 -3.52
CA GLU A 71 -4.45 25.92 -3.47
C GLU A 71 -3.74 26.74 -2.39
N ALA A 72 -3.37 27.97 -2.72
CA ALA A 72 -2.89 28.91 -1.72
C ALA A 72 -4.08 29.52 -0.97
N VAL A 73 -3.99 29.60 0.35
CA VAL A 73 -5.02 30.14 1.24
C VAL A 73 -4.42 31.22 2.13
N GLU A 74 -5.20 32.25 2.43
CA GLU A 74 -4.76 33.36 3.28
C GLU A 74 -4.69 32.99 4.76
N ASP A 75 -5.61 32.11 5.22
CA ASP A 75 -5.73 31.72 6.63
C ASP A 75 -5.34 30.24 6.84
N GLU A 76 -4.26 30.06 7.57
CA GLU A 76 -3.76 28.72 7.95
C GLU A 76 -4.76 27.93 8.80
N ARG A 77 -5.56 28.61 9.62
CA ARG A 77 -6.57 27.97 10.46
C ARG A 77 -7.67 27.35 9.61
N LEU A 78 -8.15 28.14 8.64
CA LEU A 78 -9.16 27.66 7.70
C LEU A 78 -8.67 26.49 6.86
N ALA A 79 -7.41 26.55 6.43
CA ALA A 79 -6.77 25.45 5.70
C ALA A 79 -6.74 24.15 6.52
N ARG A 80 -6.40 24.24 7.81
CA ARG A 80 -6.38 23.06 8.71
C ARG A 80 -7.79 22.50 8.92
N GLU A 81 -8.79 23.35 9.17
CA GLU A 81 -10.19 22.91 9.33
C GLU A 81 -10.69 22.18 8.07
N LEU A 82 -10.35 22.67 6.87
CA LEU A 82 -10.69 22.02 5.61
C LEU A 82 -9.98 20.66 5.44
N ALA A 83 -8.70 20.59 5.78
CA ALA A 83 -7.94 19.34 5.73
C ALA A 83 -8.50 18.29 6.68
N ASP A 84 -8.78 18.67 7.92
CA ASP A 84 -9.38 17.79 8.93
C ASP A 84 -10.75 17.27 8.47
N LYS A 85 -11.56 18.14 7.87
CA LYS A 85 -12.85 17.75 7.30
C LYS A 85 -12.66 16.73 6.16
N ARG A 86 -11.75 16.99 5.21
CA ARG A 86 -11.45 16.06 4.10
C ARG A 86 -10.93 14.72 4.61
N THR A 87 -10.08 14.76 5.64
CA THR A 87 -9.54 13.54 6.28
C THR A 87 -10.66 12.72 6.95
N THR A 88 -11.59 13.39 7.64
CA THR A 88 -12.73 12.74 8.27
C THR A 88 -13.66 12.11 7.23
N GLU A 89 -14.00 12.86 6.18
CA GLU A 89 -14.82 12.36 5.07
C GLU A 89 -14.16 11.17 4.34
N ALA A 90 -12.84 11.20 4.16
CA ALA A 90 -12.11 10.08 3.57
C ALA A 90 -12.16 8.83 4.45
N LYS A 91 -11.98 8.99 5.77
CA LYS A 91 -12.13 7.91 6.75
C LYS A 91 -13.55 7.35 6.77
N GLU A 92 -14.57 8.20 6.81
CA GLU A 92 -15.97 7.78 6.79
C GLU A 92 -16.31 6.99 5.52
N LYS A 93 -15.82 7.41 4.36
CA LYS A 93 -15.97 6.67 3.10
C LYS A 93 -15.30 5.30 3.15
N GLN A 94 -14.11 5.22 3.73
CA GLN A 94 -13.43 3.94 3.94
C GLN A 94 -14.23 3.04 4.88
N PHE A 95 -14.69 3.55 6.04
CA PHE A 95 -15.50 2.79 6.98
C PHE A 95 -16.84 2.36 6.38
N ALA A 96 -17.51 3.22 5.62
CA ALA A 96 -18.77 2.88 4.94
C ALA A 96 -18.61 1.74 3.91
N ALA A 97 -17.44 1.65 3.28
CA ALA A 97 -17.13 0.52 2.40
C ALA A 97 -16.96 -0.81 3.14
N TYR A 98 -16.53 -0.76 4.43
CA TYR A 98 -16.35 -1.94 5.27
C TYR A 98 -17.59 -2.35 6.05
N THR A 99 -18.55 -1.46 6.32
CA THR A 99 -19.62 -1.66 7.31
C THR A 99 -20.95 -2.12 6.72
N LYS A 100 -21.10 -2.27 5.42
CA LYS A 100 -22.35 -2.77 4.83
C LYS A 100 -22.43 -4.29 4.83
N VAL A 101 -22.44 -4.89 6.03
CA VAL A 101 -22.92 -6.27 6.22
C VAL A 101 -24.43 -6.20 6.38
N THR A 102 -25.17 -6.45 5.29
CA THR A 102 -26.60 -6.72 5.36
C THR A 102 -26.82 -8.22 5.39
N LEU A 103 -27.98 -8.66 5.94
CA LEU A 103 -28.34 -10.08 5.94
C LEU A 103 -28.36 -10.69 4.52
N ASP A 104 -28.63 -9.88 3.51
CA ASP A 104 -28.59 -10.30 2.09
C ASP A 104 -27.17 -10.59 1.62
N ASN A 105 -26.15 -9.89 2.16
CA ASN A 105 -24.74 -10.11 1.82
C ASN A 105 -24.05 -11.15 2.72
N LEU A 106 -24.79 -11.72 3.70
CA LEU A 106 -24.23 -12.72 4.62
C LEU A 106 -23.80 -13.99 3.87
N PHE A 107 -24.59 -14.42 2.88
CA PHE A 107 -24.26 -15.57 2.03
C PHE A 107 -23.07 -15.29 1.12
N ASP A 108 -22.96 -14.10 0.57
CA ASP A 108 -21.78 -13.66 -0.22
C ASP A 108 -20.53 -13.54 0.66
N GLN A 109 -20.69 -13.13 1.92
CA GLN A 109 -19.59 -13.11 2.90
C GLN A 109 -19.22 -14.51 3.41
N MET A 110 -20.15 -15.46 3.50
CA MET A 110 -19.80 -16.85 3.81
C MET A 110 -19.01 -17.48 2.66
N ALA A 111 -19.35 -17.18 1.42
CA ALA A 111 -18.56 -17.57 0.26
C ALA A 111 -17.20 -16.84 0.19
N ALA A 112 -17.14 -15.59 0.64
CA ALA A 112 -15.90 -14.83 0.75
C ALA A 112 -15.03 -15.26 1.95
N ASN A 113 -15.59 -15.89 2.99
CA ASN A 113 -14.84 -16.47 4.11
C ASN A 113 -14.00 -17.69 3.72
N ASP A 114 -14.31 -18.35 2.61
CA ASP A 114 -13.45 -19.41 2.03
C ASP A 114 -12.26 -18.82 1.22
N MET A 115 -12.30 -17.50 0.92
CA MET A 115 -11.23 -16.81 0.20
C MET A 115 -10.09 -16.46 1.16
N LYS A 116 -8.90 -16.95 0.86
CA LYS A 116 -7.72 -16.62 1.65
C LYS A 116 -7.30 -15.18 1.41
N GLU A 117 -6.97 -14.44 2.47
CA GLU A 117 -6.43 -13.09 2.36
C GLU A 117 -4.92 -13.09 2.57
N LEU A 118 -4.20 -12.35 1.73
CA LEU A 118 -2.78 -12.06 1.88
C LEU A 118 -2.65 -10.56 2.22
N PRO A 119 -2.55 -10.21 3.51
CA PRO A 119 -2.38 -8.82 3.91
C PRO A 119 -0.94 -8.37 3.66
N ILE A 120 -0.78 -7.18 3.07
CA ILE A 120 0.51 -6.60 2.71
C ILE A 120 0.59 -5.15 3.19
N ILE A 121 1.77 -4.76 3.68
CA ILE A 121 2.16 -3.37 3.92
C ILE A 121 3.16 -2.96 2.85
N VAL A 122 2.92 -1.83 2.20
CA VAL A 122 3.81 -1.28 1.16
C VAL A 122 4.51 -0.04 1.68
N LYS A 123 5.84 -0.02 1.58
CA LYS A 123 6.64 1.19 1.83
C LYS A 123 7.51 1.48 0.61
N ALA A 124 7.50 2.73 0.15
CA ALA A 124 8.27 3.16 -1.02
C ALA A 124 9.04 4.46 -0.76
N ASP A 125 9.96 4.77 -1.66
CA ASP A 125 10.74 6.01 -1.62
C ASP A 125 9.91 7.26 -1.95
N VAL A 126 8.94 7.12 -2.84
CA VAL A 126 8.04 8.20 -3.26
C VAL A 126 6.59 7.73 -3.32
N GLN A 127 5.64 8.68 -3.19
CA GLN A 127 4.21 8.41 -3.14
C GLN A 127 3.69 7.70 -4.39
N GLY A 128 4.10 8.14 -5.58
CA GLY A 128 3.69 7.50 -6.83
C GLY A 128 4.14 6.04 -6.95
N SER A 129 5.34 5.71 -6.43
CA SER A 129 5.81 4.32 -6.36
C SER A 129 4.96 3.48 -5.39
N ALA A 130 4.61 4.02 -4.22
CA ALA A 130 3.77 3.33 -3.26
C ALA A 130 2.38 2.99 -3.84
N GLU A 131 1.77 3.95 -4.52
CA GLU A 131 0.48 3.76 -5.19
C GLU A 131 0.55 2.77 -6.36
N ALA A 132 1.59 2.87 -7.19
CA ALA A 132 1.77 1.96 -8.32
C ALA A 132 1.96 0.51 -7.86
N VAL A 133 2.78 0.30 -6.82
CA VAL A 133 2.98 -1.03 -6.22
C VAL A 133 1.68 -1.54 -5.61
N LYS A 134 0.97 -0.72 -4.82
CA LYS A 134 -0.33 -1.07 -4.24
C LYS A 134 -1.31 -1.53 -5.31
N GLN A 135 -1.55 -0.71 -6.32
CA GLN A 135 -2.50 -1.02 -7.39
C GLN A 135 -2.11 -2.27 -8.18
N SER A 136 -0.81 -2.47 -8.42
CA SER A 136 -0.32 -3.64 -9.14
C SER A 136 -0.48 -4.92 -8.34
N LEU A 137 -0.25 -4.88 -7.03
CA LEU A 137 -0.43 -6.02 -6.15
C LEU A 137 -1.92 -6.37 -5.94
N GLU A 138 -2.78 -5.38 -5.77
CA GLU A 138 -4.23 -5.61 -5.63
C GLU A 138 -4.85 -6.22 -6.89
N LYS A 139 -4.33 -5.90 -8.10
CA LYS A 139 -4.78 -6.48 -9.38
C LYS A 139 -4.45 -7.97 -9.56
N ILE A 140 -3.52 -8.52 -8.81
CA ILE A 140 -3.15 -9.94 -8.89
C ILE A 140 -4.20 -10.82 -8.19
N SER A 141 -5.07 -10.25 -7.36
CA SER A 141 -6.12 -10.96 -6.64
C SER A 141 -6.94 -11.83 -7.59
N ASN A 142 -7.28 -13.02 -7.14
CA ASN A 142 -8.13 -13.98 -7.86
C ASN A 142 -9.26 -14.47 -6.94
N ASP A 143 -10.11 -15.38 -7.43
CA ASP A 143 -11.27 -15.88 -6.71
C ASP A 143 -10.91 -16.76 -5.48
N GLU A 144 -9.67 -17.23 -5.37
CA GLU A 144 -9.21 -18.12 -4.30
C GLU A 144 -8.36 -17.38 -3.25
N VAL A 145 -7.58 -16.35 -3.69
CA VAL A 145 -6.70 -15.55 -2.81
C VAL A 145 -6.84 -14.07 -3.13
N ARG A 146 -7.14 -13.28 -2.12
CA ARG A 146 -7.23 -11.83 -2.21
C ARG A 146 -5.98 -11.17 -1.63
N VAL A 147 -5.28 -10.40 -2.44
CA VAL A 147 -4.20 -9.52 -1.96
C VAL A 147 -4.82 -8.24 -1.41
N ARG A 148 -4.53 -7.93 -0.17
CA ARG A 148 -5.05 -6.74 0.51
C ARG A 148 -3.93 -5.87 1.03
N VAL A 149 -3.74 -4.71 0.43
CA VAL A 149 -2.79 -3.73 0.96
C VAL A 149 -3.44 -2.95 2.09
N ILE A 150 -3.08 -3.28 3.33
CA ILE A 150 -3.63 -2.67 4.55
C ILE A 150 -3.05 -1.29 4.84
N HIS A 151 -1.80 -1.06 4.45
CA HIS A 151 -1.14 0.24 4.57
C HIS A 151 -0.17 0.46 3.42
N ALA A 152 -0.17 1.67 2.86
CA ALA A 152 0.81 2.12 1.88
C ALA A 152 1.37 3.47 2.32
N GLY A 153 2.69 3.60 2.36
CA GLY A 153 3.33 4.82 2.85
C GLY A 153 4.68 5.08 2.24
N VAL A 154 5.20 6.27 2.50
CA VAL A 154 6.48 6.76 1.98
C VAL A 154 7.54 6.79 3.07
N GLY A 155 8.77 6.52 2.69
CA GLY A 155 9.93 6.55 3.58
C GLY A 155 10.43 5.17 4.00
N ALA A 156 11.40 5.14 4.92
CA ALA A 156 11.96 3.91 5.45
C ALA A 156 10.92 3.11 6.23
N ILE A 157 11.08 1.80 6.27
CA ILE A 157 10.25 0.94 7.13
C ILE A 157 10.62 1.24 8.58
N SER A 158 9.62 1.59 9.38
CA SER A 158 9.73 1.95 10.79
C SER A 158 9.27 0.81 11.70
N LYS A 159 9.55 0.94 13.02
CA LYS A 159 9.02 0.01 14.02
C LYS A 159 7.50 -0.08 13.96
N SER A 160 6.80 1.03 13.81
CA SER A 160 5.32 1.05 13.75
C SER A 160 4.76 0.24 12.56
N ASP A 161 5.49 0.20 11.44
CA ASP A 161 5.10 -0.62 10.31
C ASP A 161 5.25 -2.12 10.63
N VAL A 162 6.29 -2.48 11.41
CA VAL A 162 6.51 -3.87 11.86
C VAL A 162 5.46 -4.28 12.88
N ASP A 163 5.14 -3.42 13.86
CA ASP A 163 4.10 -3.66 14.84
C ASP A 163 2.72 -3.85 14.17
N LEU A 164 2.41 -3.05 13.14
CA LEU A 164 1.19 -3.21 12.35
C LEU A 164 1.19 -4.52 11.56
N ALA A 165 2.33 -4.91 10.99
CA ALA A 165 2.46 -6.16 10.25
C ALA A 165 2.26 -7.39 11.15
N ASP A 166 2.85 -7.37 12.34
CA ASP A 166 2.69 -8.43 13.34
C ASP A 166 1.22 -8.57 13.77
N ALA A 167 0.57 -7.45 14.14
CA ALA A 167 -0.83 -7.42 14.54
C ALA A 167 -1.81 -7.88 13.44
N SER A 168 -1.43 -7.68 12.17
CA SER A 168 -2.28 -8.01 11.01
C SER A 168 -1.85 -9.28 10.28
N ASN A 169 -0.81 -9.97 10.75
CA ASN A 169 -0.16 -11.09 10.08
C ASN A 169 0.21 -10.77 8.61
N ALA A 170 0.74 -9.57 8.39
CA ALA A 170 1.03 -9.03 7.08
C ALA A 170 2.50 -9.16 6.70
N ILE A 171 2.77 -9.21 5.40
CA ILE A 171 4.13 -9.14 4.84
C ILE A 171 4.45 -7.67 4.51
N ILE A 172 5.67 -7.23 4.82
CA ILE A 172 6.12 -5.89 4.47
C ILE A 172 6.88 -5.92 3.15
N ILE A 173 6.42 -5.14 2.19
CA ILE A 173 7.08 -4.94 0.89
C ILE A 173 7.69 -3.53 0.87
N GLY A 174 9.02 -3.48 0.83
CA GLY A 174 9.79 -2.25 0.65
C GLY A 174 10.20 -2.06 -0.80
N PHE A 175 9.75 -0.99 -1.44
CA PHE A 175 10.13 -0.65 -2.80
C PHE A 175 11.14 0.51 -2.80
N ASN A 176 12.39 0.21 -3.19
CA ASN A 176 13.51 1.15 -3.20
C ASN A 176 13.81 1.81 -1.84
N VAL A 177 13.39 1.19 -0.75
CA VAL A 177 13.62 1.65 0.63
C VAL A 177 14.33 0.58 1.44
N ARG A 178 14.80 0.96 2.62
CA ARG A 178 15.42 0.04 3.59
C ARG A 178 14.76 0.22 4.95
N PRO A 179 14.67 -0.84 5.76
CA PRO A 179 14.23 -0.72 7.13
C PRO A 179 15.25 0.07 7.94
N ASP A 180 14.80 0.80 8.94
CA ASP A 180 15.69 1.35 9.95
C ASP A 180 16.22 0.24 10.89
N ASN A 181 17.21 0.54 11.72
CA ASN A 181 17.84 -0.48 12.57
C ASN A 181 16.86 -1.05 13.60
N VAL A 182 15.97 -0.22 14.15
CA VAL A 182 14.97 -0.62 15.13
C VAL A 182 13.94 -1.54 14.49
N ALA A 183 13.46 -1.19 13.29
CA ALA A 183 12.52 -2.05 12.53
C ALA A 183 13.14 -3.40 12.19
N LYS A 184 14.44 -3.43 11.91
CA LYS A 184 15.17 -4.67 11.61
C LYS A 184 15.25 -5.62 12.81
N GLU A 185 15.55 -5.06 13.98
CA GLU A 185 15.60 -5.81 15.24
C GLU A 185 14.22 -6.32 15.63
N GLU A 186 13.21 -5.46 15.54
CA GLU A 186 11.82 -5.82 15.86
C GLU A 186 11.28 -6.91 14.93
N ALA A 187 11.50 -6.79 13.63
CA ALA A 187 11.06 -7.80 12.66
C ALA A 187 11.74 -9.16 12.88
N ALA A 188 13.01 -9.16 13.32
CA ALA A 188 13.69 -10.39 13.70
C ALA A 188 13.10 -11.03 14.97
N ALA A 189 12.67 -10.20 15.95
CA ALA A 189 12.05 -10.67 17.19
C ALA A 189 10.63 -11.20 16.96
N THR A 190 9.82 -10.50 16.16
CA THR A 190 8.42 -10.86 15.85
C THR A 190 8.29 -11.85 14.68
N LYS A 191 9.39 -12.14 13.96
CA LYS A 191 9.43 -12.97 12.75
C LYS A 191 8.56 -12.43 11.61
N VAL A 192 8.34 -11.13 11.55
CA VAL A 192 7.65 -10.47 10.45
C VAL A 192 8.52 -10.51 9.20
N GLU A 193 7.94 -11.01 8.12
CA GLU A 193 8.63 -11.10 6.84
C GLU A 193 8.71 -9.74 6.16
N MET A 194 9.94 -9.32 5.80
CA MET A 194 10.20 -8.09 5.06
C MET A 194 10.93 -8.43 3.77
N ARG A 195 10.37 -8.01 2.63
CA ARG A 195 10.98 -8.17 1.31
C ARG A 195 11.25 -6.83 0.64
N MET A 196 12.46 -6.68 0.11
CA MET A 196 12.92 -5.43 -0.50
C MET A 196 13.06 -5.61 -2.00
N TYR A 197 12.42 -4.72 -2.77
CA TYR A 197 12.46 -4.76 -4.23
C TYR A 197 12.92 -3.42 -4.81
N ARG A 198 13.50 -3.48 -6.01
CA ARG A 198 13.82 -2.31 -6.84
C ARG A 198 13.08 -2.34 -8.17
N VAL A 199 12.60 -3.51 -8.56
CA VAL A 199 11.84 -3.73 -9.78
C VAL A 199 10.46 -4.23 -9.39
N ILE A 200 9.42 -3.60 -9.93
CA ILE A 200 8.03 -3.91 -9.56
C ILE A 200 7.63 -5.34 -9.98
N TYR A 201 8.17 -5.81 -11.10
CA TYR A 201 7.87 -7.16 -11.59
C TYR A 201 8.38 -8.27 -10.66
N ASP A 202 9.50 -8.05 -9.98
CA ASP A 202 10.02 -9.01 -9.01
C ASP A 202 9.06 -9.14 -7.80
N ALA A 203 8.53 -8.00 -7.32
CA ALA A 203 7.52 -7.99 -6.26
C ALA A 203 6.22 -8.70 -6.69
N ILE A 204 5.76 -8.45 -7.93
CA ILE A 204 4.58 -9.09 -8.50
C ILE A 204 4.76 -10.60 -8.60
N ASN A 205 5.89 -11.08 -9.10
CA ASN A 205 6.18 -12.49 -9.26
C ASN A 205 6.25 -13.20 -7.91
N ASP A 206 6.98 -12.64 -6.95
CA ASP A 206 7.11 -13.22 -5.61
C ASP A 206 5.77 -13.30 -4.88
N VAL A 207 4.93 -12.25 -4.97
CA VAL A 207 3.59 -12.27 -4.38
C VAL A 207 2.69 -13.28 -5.10
N THR A 208 2.78 -13.38 -6.41
CA THR A 208 2.04 -14.39 -7.19
C THR A 208 2.43 -15.82 -6.78
N ASP A 209 3.72 -16.06 -6.56
CA ASP A 209 4.19 -17.38 -6.13
C ASP A 209 3.82 -17.67 -4.66
N ALA A 210 3.82 -16.66 -3.79
CA ALA A 210 3.29 -16.78 -2.43
C ALA A 210 1.79 -17.13 -2.44
N MET A 211 0.99 -16.50 -3.30
CA MET A 211 -0.44 -16.82 -3.48
C MET A 211 -0.63 -18.26 -3.93
N LYS A 212 0.16 -18.75 -4.91
CA LYS A 212 0.12 -20.15 -5.34
C LYS A 212 0.44 -21.12 -4.20
N GLY A 213 1.43 -20.78 -3.35
CA GLY A 213 1.78 -21.56 -2.18
C GLY A 213 0.70 -21.61 -1.10
N MET A 214 -0.19 -20.62 -1.07
CA MET A 214 -1.34 -20.62 -0.15
C MET A 214 -2.47 -21.55 -0.61
N LEU A 215 -2.53 -21.91 -1.89
CA LEU A 215 -3.60 -22.74 -2.43
C LEU A 215 -3.49 -24.17 -1.94
N ALA A 216 -4.64 -24.83 -1.74
CA ALA A 216 -4.68 -26.25 -1.48
C ALA A 216 -4.23 -27.02 -2.75
N PRO A 217 -3.47 -28.12 -2.62
CA PRO A 217 -3.08 -28.91 -3.78
C PRO A 217 -4.35 -29.46 -4.49
N LYS A 218 -4.46 -29.17 -5.77
CA LYS A 218 -5.54 -29.76 -6.61
C LYS A 218 -5.07 -31.13 -7.09
N PHE A 219 -5.76 -32.18 -6.67
CA PHE A 219 -5.50 -33.54 -7.13
C PHE A 219 -6.28 -33.77 -8.43
N ARG A 220 -5.59 -34.31 -9.41
CA ARG A 220 -6.22 -34.82 -10.64
C ARG A 220 -6.10 -36.33 -10.64
N GLU A 221 -7.24 -37.01 -10.73
CA GLU A 221 -7.21 -38.44 -10.95
C GLU A 221 -6.69 -38.73 -12.37
N VAL A 222 -5.64 -39.51 -12.45
CA VAL A 222 -5.08 -39.98 -13.70
C VAL A 222 -5.20 -41.49 -13.70
N SER A 223 -5.96 -42.04 -14.64
CA SER A 223 -6.03 -43.48 -14.84
C SER A 223 -4.67 -43.97 -15.35
N LEU A 224 -3.97 -44.72 -14.49
CA LEU A 224 -2.66 -45.29 -14.81
C LEU A 224 -2.75 -46.63 -15.56
N GLY A 225 -3.95 -47.20 -15.63
CA GLY A 225 -4.21 -48.46 -16.33
C GLY A 225 -5.52 -49.10 -15.91
N GLU A 226 -5.91 -50.12 -16.61
CA GLU A 226 -7.08 -50.94 -16.33
C GLU A 226 -6.63 -52.34 -15.90
N LEU A 227 -7.26 -52.87 -14.86
CA LEU A 227 -7.07 -54.22 -14.38
C LEU A 227 -8.31 -55.06 -14.62
N GLN A 228 -8.15 -56.15 -15.32
CA GLN A 228 -9.21 -57.11 -15.48
C GLN A 228 -9.05 -58.27 -14.51
N VAL A 229 -10.02 -58.45 -13.60
CA VAL A 229 -10.04 -59.57 -12.66
C VAL A 229 -10.36 -60.83 -13.46
N ARG A 230 -9.39 -61.74 -13.60
CA ARG A 230 -9.56 -63.00 -14.32
C ARG A 230 -10.07 -64.15 -13.44
N GLN A 231 -9.72 -64.14 -12.13
CA GLN A 231 -10.14 -65.18 -11.21
C GLN A 231 -10.11 -64.67 -9.76
N VAL A 232 -11.10 -65.06 -8.98
CA VAL A 232 -11.22 -64.73 -7.56
C VAL A 232 -11.01 -65.97 -6.71
N TYR A 233 -10.10 -65.92 -5.78
CA TYR A 233 -9.84 -67.03 -4.86
C TYR A 233 -10.34 -66.67 -3.47
N LYS A 234 -11.06 -67.62 -2.85
CA LYS A 234 -11.55 -67.44 -1.48
C LYS A 234 -10.50 -68.02 -0.50
N ILE A 235 -9.93 -67.19 0.31
CA ILE A 235 -8.88 -67.58 1.31
C ILE A 235 -9.54 -67.46 2.68
N SER A 236 -9.50 -68.52 3.49
CA SER A 236 -10.27 -68.66 4.72
C SER A 236 -9.91 -67.65 5.81
N ASN A 237 -8.74 -67.02 5.75
CA ASN A 237 -8.29 -66.03 6.79
C ASN A 237 -8.23 -64.57 6.33
N VAL A 238 -8.52 -64.26 5.05
CA VAL A 238 -8.35 -62.90 4.50
C VAL A 238 -9.64 -62.38 3.83
N GLY A 239 -10.63 -63.25 3.58
CA GLY A 239 -11.83 -62.89 2.84
C GLY A 239 -11.65 -62.99 1.33
N THR A 240 -12.65 -62.54 0.60
CA THR A 240 -12.65 -62.50 -0.89
C THR A 240 -12.33 -61.09 -1.35
#